data_b5e03b63ed48fbf618f131c1d6199f5d
#
_entry.id   b5e03b63ed48fbf618f131c1d6199f5d
#
_cell.length_a   1.000
_cell.length_b   1.000
_cell.length_c   1.000
_cell.angle_alpha   90.00
_cell.angle_beta   90.00
_cell.angle_gamma   90.00
#
_symmetry.space_group_name_H-M   'P 1'
#
loop_
_entity.id
_entity.type
_entity.pdbx_description
1 polymer ?
#
loop_
_entity_poly.entity_id
_entity_poly.type
_entity_poly.pdbx_seq_one_letter_code
_entity_poly.pdbx_strand_id
1 'polypeptide(L)'
;MYNFEQYKDEVIQLRRHFHKHPELGFQEYETSKFIQEYLKNLGLEPKVIAKTGVVALIEGKYPGKTILLRSDMDALAVLEENDVAYVSENKGVMHACGHDGHMAMLLVAAKILTEQRDAMHGTVKLVFQPNEEEDGASFLIKEGVLKNPDVDTSFAVHLWTPIPSGYIGLKSGP
;
A
#
# COMPACT_ATOMS: atom_id res chain seq x y z
N MET A 1 21.60 -12.86 5.60
CA MET A 1 21.10 -11.55 5.09
C MET A 1 19.96 -11.85 4.14
N TYR A 2 18.81 -11.26 4.32
CA TYR A 2 17.65 -11.53 3.45
C TYR A 2 17.94 -10.98 2.05
N ASN A 3 17.65 -11.76 1.00
CA ASN A 3 17.92 -11.34 -0.38
C ASN A 3 16.67 -10.68 -0.97
N PHE A 4 16.64 -9.35 -0.99
CA PHE A 4 15.54 -8.57 -1.55
C PHE A 4 15.53 -8.48 -3.08
N GLU A 5 16.66 -8.77 -3.74
CA GLU A 5 16.76 -8.70 -5.22
C GLU A 5 15.76 -9.64 -5.93
N GLN A 6 15.40 -10.75 -5.30
CA GLN A 6 14.41 -11.69 -5.86
C GLN A 6 13.00 -11.08 -6.04
N TYR A 7 12.67 -9.97 -5.36
CA TYR A 7 11.37 -9.30 -5.44
C TYR A 7 11.37 -8.08 -6.36
N LYS A 8 12.52 -7.69 -6.90
CA LYS A 8 12.70 -6.47 -7.69
C LYS A 8 11.77 -6.41 -8.89
N ASP A 9 11.74 -7.47 -9.69
CA ASP A 9 10.91 -7.50 -10.89
C ASP A 9 9.42 -7.46 -10.54
N GLU A 10 9.01 -8.09 -9.45
CA GLU A 10 7.64 -8.07 -8.97
C GLU A 10 7.20 -6.66 -8.52
N VAL A 11 8.02 -5.95 -7.75
CA VAL A 11 7.76 -4.54 -7.38
C VAL A 11 7.59 -3.67 -8.62
N ILE A 12 8.48 -3.82 -9.62
CA ILE A 12 8.42 -3.04 -10.86
C ILE A 12 7.14 -3.35 -11.64
N GLN A 13 6.76 -4.63 -11.75
CA GLN A 13 5.55 -5.05 -12.45
C GLN A 13 4.29 -4.53 -11.76
N LEU A 14 4.20 -4.65 -10.44
CA LEU A 14 3.09 -4.14 -9.65
C LEU A 14 2.95 -2.62 -9.80
N ARG A 15 4.06 -1.88 -9.65
CA ARG A 15 4.06 -0.43 -9.82
C ARG A 15 3.57 -0.03 -11.21
N ARG A 16 4.06 -0.67 -12.27
CA ARG A 16 3.65 -0.39 -13.65
C ARG A 16 2.20 -0.77 -13.91
N HIS A 17 1.70 -1.83 -13.28
CA HIS A 17 0.30 -2.21 -13.37
C HIS A 17 -0.61 -1.11 -12.80
N PHE A 18 -0.35 -0.66 -11.56
CA PHE A 18 -1.13 0.42 -10.96
C PHE A 18 -1.00 1.73 -11.73
N HIS A 19 0.21 2.06 -12.22
CA HIS A 19 0.43 3.27 -13.00
C HIS A 19 -0.40 3.33 -14.29
N LYS A 20 -0.58 2.17 -14.93
CA LYS A 20 -1.41 2.06 -16.15
C LYS A 20 -2.91 2.18 -15.89
N HIS A 21 -3.36 1.81 -14.70
CA HIS A 21 -4.78 1.72 -14.35
C HIS A 21 -5.12 2.59 -13.13
N PRO A 22 -4.81 3.91 -13.18
CA PRO A 22 -5.06 4.81 -12.06
C PRO A 22 -6.56 5.08 -11.89
N GLU A 23 -7.02 5.16 -10.65
CA GLU A 23 -8.39 5.50 -10.30
C GLU A 23 -8.42 6.65 -9.29
N LEU A 24 -9.44 7.52 -9.37
CA LEU A 24 -9.61 8.65 -8.46
C LEU A 24 -10.10 8.20 -7.09
N GLY A 25 -9.91 9.06 -6.10
CA GLY A 25 -10.33 8.83 -4.72
C GLY A 25 -11.79 8.40 -4.58
N PHE A 26 -12.03 7.38 -3.76
CA PHE A 26 -13.30 6.68 -3.59
C PHE A 26 -13.90 6.06 -4.87
N GLN A 27 -13.11 5.92 -5.91
CA GLN A 27 -13.46 5.23 -7.17
C GLN A 27 -12.44 4.13 -7.50
N GLU A 28 -11.53 3.79 -6.59
CA GLU A 28 -10.44 2.82 -6.73
C GLU A 28 -10.98 1.38 -6.66
N TYR A 29 -12.00 1.04 -7.46
CA TYR A 29 -12.69 -0.25 -7.38
C TYR A 29 -11.84 -1.40 -7.92
N GLU A 30 -11.23 -1.24 -9.09
CA GLU A 30 -10.38 -2.28 -9.68
C GLU A 30 -9.04 -2.37 -8.93
N THR A 31 -8.48 -1.26 -8.48
CA THR A 31 -7.32 -1.20 -7.60
C THR A 31 -7.58 -1.98 -6.31
N SER A 32 -8.69 -1.72 -5.64
CA SER A 32 -9.12 -2.43 -4.42
C SER A 32 -9.25 -3.94 -4.65
N LYS A 33 -9.90 -4.33 -5.75
CA LYS A 33 -10.07 -5.73 -6.13
C LYS A 33 -8.74 -6.42 -6.39
N PHE A 34 -7.84 -5.78 -7.14
CA PHE A 34 -6.51 -6.32 -7.43
C PHE A 34 -5.71 -6.55 -6.14
N ILE A 35 -5.71 -5.56 -5.22
CA ILE A 35 -5.06 -5.66 -3.91
C ILE A 35 -5.64 -6.84 -3.11
N GLN A 36 -6.97 -6.97 -3.06
CA GLN A 36 -7.62 -8.08 -2.36
C GLN A 36 -7.22 -9.44 -2.95
N GLU A 37 -7.20 -9.57 -4.28
CA GLU A 37 -6.80 -10.82 -4.95
C GLU A 37 -5.34 -11.16 -4.67
N TYR A 38 -4.44 -10.19 -4.73
CA TYR A 38 -3.04 -10.40 -4.38
C TYR A 38 -2.88 -10.89 -2.93
N LEU A 39 -3.53 -10.24 -1.97
CA LEU A 39 -3.46 -10.63 -0.55
C LEU A 39 -4.09 -12.01 -0.29
N LYS A 40 -5.20 -12.35 -0.97
CA LYS A 40 -5.80 -13.70 -0.90
C LYS A 40 -4.84 -14.78 -1.42
N ASN A 41 -4.09 -14.51 -2.48
CA ASN A 41 -3.08 -15.44 -3.01
C ASN A 41 -1.92 -15.67 -2.03
N LEU A 42 -1.69 -14.74 -1.08
CA LEU A 42 -0.77 -14.93 0.04
C LEU A 42 -1.40 -15.71 1.22
N GLY A 43 -2.68 -16.10 1.12
CA GLY A 43 -3.40 -16.78 2.19
C GLY A 43 -3.92 -15.84 3.28
N LEU A 44 -4.04 -14.55 2.99
CA LEU A 44 -4.61 -13.56 3.90
C LEU A 44 -6.11 -13.37 3.65
N GLU A 45 -6.81 -12.78 4.62
CA GLU A 45 -8.24 -12.48 4.54
C GLU A 45 -8.48 -10.96 4.45
N PRO A 46 -8.32 -10.34 3.26
CA PRO A 46 -8.56 -8.91 3.11
C PRO A 46 -10.04 -8.55 3.25
N LYS A 47 -10.29 -7.40 3.85
CA LYS A 47 -11.63 -6.81 4.00
C LYS A 47 -11.63 -5.42 3.39
N VAL A 48 -12.75 -5.07 2.75
CA VAL A 48 -12.98 -3.69 2.29
C VAL A 48 -13.38 -2.82 3.47
N ILE A 49 -12.84 -1.63 3.53
CA ILE A 49 -13.10 -0.59 4.53
C ILE A 49 -13.14 0.78 3.85
N ALA A 50 -13.92 1.72 4.36
CA ALA A 50 -14.02 3.07 3.81
C ALA A 50 -14.26 3.05 2.28
N LYS A 51 -15.29 2.31 1.84
CA LYS A 51 -15.77 2.16 0.47
C LYS A 51 -14.84 1.34 -0.45
N THR A 52 -13.59 1.75 -0.66
CA THR A 52 -12.64 1.11 -1.59
C THR A 52 -11.33 0.70 -0.92
N GLY A 53 -11.06 1.17 0.30
CA GLY A 53 -9.87 0.79 1.04
C GLY A 53 -9.82 -0.70 1.38
N VAL A 54 -8.63 -1.20 1.64
CA VAL A 54 -8.42 -2.62 1.96
C VAL A 54 -7.62 -2.74 3.26
N VAL A 55 -8.06 -3.63 4.13
CA VAL A 55 -7.35 -4.00 5.36
C VAL A 55 -7.14 -5.51 5.42
N ALA A 56 -5.94 -5.94 5.83
CA ALA A 56 -5.64 -7.34 6.10
C ALA A 56 -4.71 -7.47 7.31
N LEU A 57 -4.70 -8.64 7.95
CA LEU A 57 -3.83 -8.94 9.09
C LEU A 57 -2.83 -10.03 8.70
N ILE A 58 -1.59 -9.85 9.13
CA ILE A 58 -0.57 -10.90 9.17
C ILE A 58 -0.32 -11.18 10.64
N GLU A 59 -0.86 -12.28 11.13
CA GLU A 59 -0.67 -12.69 12.52
C GLU A 59 0.61 -13.50 12.66
N GLY A 60 1.54 -13.00 13.47
CA GLY A 60 2.76 -13.71 13.84
C GLY A 60 2.44 -14.90 14.76
N LYS A 61 3.34 -15.87 14.77
CA LYS A 61 3.21 -17.08 15.59
C LYS A 61 3.22 -16.79 17.09
N TYR A 62 3.88 -15.73 17.52
CA TYR A 62 4.06 -15.40 18.92
C TYR A 62 3.28 -14.13 19.28
N PRO A 63 2.77 -14.01 20.51
CA PRO A 63 2.09 -12.80 20.93
C PRO A 63 3.02 -11.58 20.93
N GLY A 64 2.46 -10.41 20.69
CA GLY A 64 3.20 -9.15 20.63
C GLY A 64 2.31 -7.97 20.30
N LYS A 65 2.94 -6.85 19.93
CA LYS A 65 2.27 -5.61 19.57
C LYS A 65 1.71 -5.64 18.16
N THR A 66 0.81 -4.72 17.88
CA THR A 66 0.28 -4.51 16.52
C THR A 66 0.93 -3.29 15.89
N ILE A 67 1.56 -3.50 14.75
CA ILE A 67 2.05 -2.42 13.88
C ILE A 67 1.13 -2.28 12.67
N LEU A 68 0.75 -1.05 12.35
CA LEU A 68 0.00 -0.72 11.13
C LEU A 68 0.98 -0.24 10.05
N LEU A 69 0.97 -0.88 8.89
CA LEU A 69 1.68 -0.44 7.70
C LEU A 69 0.67 0.14 6.71
N ARG A 70 0.86 1.38 6.29
CA ARG A 70 -0.07 2.12 5.44
C ARG A 70 0.52 2.45 4.08
N SER A 71 -0.27 2.26 3.05
CA SER A 71 -0.13 2.84 1.71
C SER A 71 -1.42 3.56 1.33
N ASP A 72 -1.32 4.65 0.61
CA ASP A 72 -2.39 5.27 -0.15
C ASP A 72 -2.63 4.52 -1.46
N MET A 73 -3.76 4.79 -2.15
CA MET A 73 -4.10 4.05 -3.36
C MET A 73 -4.78 4.89 -4.46
N ASP A 74 -5.16 6.12 -4.18
CA ASP A 74 -5.81 7.00 -5.15
C ASP A 74 -4.82 7.66 -6.11
N ALA A 75 -5.32 8.05 -7.28
CA ALA A 75 -4.62 8.83 -8.29
C ALA A 75 -5.23 10.23 -8.41
N LEU A 76 -4.57 11.09 -9.15
CA LEU A 76 -4.94 12.49 -9.36
C LEU A 76 -5.59 12.72 -10.74
N ALA A 77 -6.47 13.71 -10.82
CA ALA A 77 -7.07 14.19 -12.08
C ALA A 77 -6.05 15.01 -12.89
N VAL A 78 -5.00 14.34 -13.35
CA VAL A 78 -3.87 14.92 -14.08
C VAL A 78 -3.71 14.22 -15.42
N LEU A 79 -3.54 14.97 -16.50
CA LEU A 79 -3.19 14.39 -17.80
C LEU A 79 -1.71 14.00 -17.79
N GLU A 80 -1.44 12.73 -18.02
CA GLU A 80 -0.07 12.26 -18.14
C GLU A 80 0.53 12.64 -19.50
N GLU A 81 1.73 13.20 -19.48
CA GLU A 81 2.50 13.62 -20.67
C GLU A 81 3.79 12.80 -20.84
N ASN A 82 3.98 11.74 -20.05
CA ASN A 82 5.15 10.87 -20.17
C ASN A 82 5.07 9.99 -21.41
N ASP A 83 6.22 9.76 -22.05
CA ASP A 83 6.39 8.79 -23.14
C ASP A 83 7.04 7.51 -22.58
N VAL A 84 6.24 6.66 -21.99
CA VAL A 84 6.67 5.38 -21.38
C VAL A 84 5.72 4.25 -21.73
N ALA A 85 6.22 3.03 -21.79
CA ALA A 85 5.43 1.84 -22.15
C ALA A 85 4.30 1.50 -21.14
N TYR A 86 4.29 2.13 -19.99
CA TYR A 86 3.30 1.94 -18.91
C TYR A 86 2.54 3.23 -18.59
N VAL A 87 2.42 4.15 -19.56
CA VAL A 87 1.58 5.36 -19.43
C VAL A 87 0.15 5.00 -19.04
N SER A 88 -0.52 5.90 -18.33
CA SER A 88 -1.91 5.74 -17.90
C SER A 88 -2.83 5.39 -19.10
N GLU A 89 -3.61 4.33 -18.96
CA GLU A 89 -4.68 3.97 -19.91
C GLU A 89 -5.99 4.71 -19.59
N ASN A 90 -6.05 5.45 -18.48
CA ASN A 90 -7.20 6.22 -18.02
C ASN A 90 -6.97 7.72 -18.28
N LYS A 91 -7.34 8.18 -19.48
CA LYS A 91 -7.05 9.55 -19.93
C LYS A 91 -7.52 10.61 -18.91
N GLY A 92 -6.59 11.48 -18.51
CA GLY A 92 -6.85 12.56 -17.57
C GLY A 92 -6.75 12.13 -16.10
N VAL A 93 -6.29 10.89 -15.84
CA VAL A 93 -6.00 10.40 -14.48
C VAL A 93 -4.57 9.84 -14.47
N MET A 94 -3.79 10.15 -13.45
CA MET A 94 -2.40 9.72 -13.32
C MET A 94 -2.02 9.52 -11.86
N HIS A 95 -1.21 8.49 -11.57
CA HIS A 95 -0.51 8.38 -10.29
C HIS A 95 0.65 9.37 -10.21
N ALA A 96 0.32 10.67 -10.13
CA ALA A 96 1.32 11.74 -10.13
C ALA A 96 1.98 11.96 -8.75
N CYS A 97 1.37 11.45 -7.67
CA CYS A 97 1.92 11.52 -6.31
C CYS A 97 2.76 10.27 -5.92
N GLY A 98 2.77 9.22 -6.77
CA GLY A 98 3.60 8.02 -6.53
C GLY A 98 2.90 6.91 -5.73
N HIS A 99 1.59 7.00 -5.52
CA HIS A 99 0.82 5.99 -4.77
C HIS A 99 0.87 4.60 -5.41
N ASP A 100 1.05 4.50 -6.72
CA ASP A 100 1.35 3.25 -7.45
C ASP A 100 2.59 2.52 -6.90
N GLY A 101 3.65 3.27 -6.60
CA GLY A 101 4.86 2.75 -5.97
C GLY A 101 4.65 2.36 -4.50
N HIS A 102 3.85 3.15 -3.78
CA HIS A 102 3.54 2.86 -2.37
C HIS A 102 2.75 1.55 -2.24
N MET A 103 1.73 1.34 -3.08
CA MET A 103 0.97 0.08 -3.12
C MET A 103 1.87 -1.11 -3.46
N ALA A 104 2.71 -0.97 -4.49
CA ALA A 104 3.63 -2.03 -4.90
C ALA A 104 4.59 -2.42 -3.77
N MET A 105 5.16 -1.43 -3.06
CA MET A 105 6.03 -1.67 -1.91
C MET A 105 5.30 -2.40 -0.78
N LEU A 106 4.08 -1.97 -0.43
CA LEU A 106 3.32 -2.59 0.66
C LEU A 106 2.87 -4.01 0.31
N LEU A 107 2.49 -4.29 -0.93
CA LEU A 107 2.12 -5.65 -1.37
C LEU A 107 3.31 -6.61 -1.29
N VAL A 108 4.49 -6.19 -1.74
CA VAL A 108 5.69 -7.05 -1.64
C VAL A 108 6.16 -7.17 -0.18
N ALA A 109 6.04 -6.12 0.63
CA ALA A 109 6.28 -6.20 2.07
C ALA A 109 5.32 -7.22 2.73
N ALA A 110 4.04 -7.22 2.34
CA ALA A 110 3.06 -8.20 2.82
C ALA A 110 3.48 -9.64 2.48
N LYS A 111 3.96 -9.90 1.26
CA LYS A 111 4.49 -11.20 0.85
C LYS A 111 5.66 -11.63 1.73
N ILE A 112 6.67 -10.78 1.86
CA ILE A 112 7.87 -11.04 2.67
C ILE A 112 7.51 -11.33 4.13
N LEU A 113 6.61 -10.54 4.71
CA LEU A 113 6.17 -10.72 6.10
C LEU A 113 5.36 -11.99 6.29
N THR A 114 4.51 -12.33 5.33
CA THR A 114 3.74 -13.59 5.35
C THR A 114 4.66 -14.82 5.30
N GLU A 115 5.72 -14.78 4.49
CA GLU A 115 6.73 -15.85 4.44
C GLU A 115 7.49 -16.02 5.77
N GLN A 116 7.55 -14.95 6.59
CA GLN A 116 8.28 -14.94 7.86
C GLN A 116 7.38 -15.04 9.10
N ARG A 117 6.07 -15.18 8.93
CA ARG A 117 5.10 -15.12 10.05
C ARG A 117 5.41 -16.09 11.20
N ASP A 118 6.02 -17.25 10.90
CA ASP A 118 6.38 -18.24 11.93
C ASP A 118 7.51 -17.78 12.86
N ALA A 119 8.27 -16.75 12.48
CA ALA A 119 9.29 -16.13 13.32
C ALA A 119 8.84 -14.79 13.92
N MET A 120 7.64 -14.31 13.57
CA MET A 120 7.16 -12.99 13.98
C MET A 120 6.48 -13.02 15.34
N HIS A 121 6.67 -11.93 16.09
CA HIS A 121 5.92 -11.57 17.30
C HIS A 121 4.94 -10.46 16.99
N GLY A 122 3.69 -10.61 17.44
CA GLY A 122 2.63 -9.62 17.24
C GLY A 122 1.94 -9.72 15.89
N THR A 123 1.29 -8.64 15.50
CA THR A 123 0.46 -8.58 14.28
C THR A 123 0.87 -7.40 13.41
N VAL A 124 0.94 -7.62 12.11
CA VAL A 124 1.04 -6.53 11.13
C VAL A 124 -0.34 -6.31 10.53
N LYS A 125 -0.86 -5.11 10.68
CA LYS A 125 -2.10 -4.66 10.04
C LYS A 125 -1.73 -3.89 8.78
N LEU A 126 -2.04 -4.46 7.62
CA LEU A 126 -1.88 -3.83 6.32
C LEU A 126 -3.08 -2.95 6.05
N VAL A 127 -2.86 -1.69 5.66
CA VAL A 127 -3.93 -0.74 5.33
C VAL A 127 -3.62 -0.06 4.01
N PHE A 128 -4.48 -0.29 3.03
CA PHE A 128 -4.48 0.44 1.77
C PHE A 128 -5.58 1.50 1.85
N GLN A 129 -5.16 2.74 1.98
CA GLN A 129 -6.03 3.88 2.25
C GLN A 129 -6.56 4.48 0.95
N PRO A 130 -7.89 4.60 0.77
CA PRO A 130 -8.47 5.30 -0.36
C PRO A 130 -8.47 6.81 -0.12
N ASN A 131 -8.59 7.58 -1.20
CA ASN A 131 -8.87 9.02 -1.19
C ASN A 131 -7.95 9.83 -0.25
N GLU A 132 -6.66 9.56 -0.32
CA GLU A 132 -5.67 10.20 0.56
C GLU A 132 -5.63 11.71 0.34
N GLU A 133 -5.70 12.13 -0.92
CA GLU A 133 -5.62 13.52 -1.34
C GLU A 133 -6.81 14.39 -0.86
N GLU A 134 -7.92 13.76 -0.42
CA GLU A 134 -9.12 14.41 0.08
C GLU A 134 -9.66 13.77 1.39
N ASP A 135 -8.77 13.57 2.38
CA ASP A 135 -9.12 13.15 3.76
C ASP A 135 -9.72 11.74 3.91
N GLY A 136 -9.31 10.77 3.09
CA GLY A 136 -9.74 9.37 3.23
C GLY A 136 -9.39 8.72 4.58
N ALA A 137 -8.36 9.23 5.29
CA ALA A 137 -7.95 8.71 6.60
C ALA A 137 -9.05 8.84 7.65
N SER A 138 -9.83 9.93 7.65
CA SER A 138 -10.92 10.12 8.62
C SER A 138 -12.01 9.07 8.49
N PHE A 139 -12.29 8.60 7.27
CA PHE A 139 -13.25 7.52 7.02
C PHE A 139 -12.75 6.18 7.58
N LEU A 140 -11.48 5.84 7.37
CA LEU A 140 -10.85 4.64 7.94
C LEU A 140 -10.92 4.65 9.47
N ILE A 141 -10.62 5.78 10.11
CA ILE A 141 -10.67 5.94 11.57
C ILE A 141 -12.10 5.76 12.10
N LYS A 142 -13.10 6.37 11.43
CA LYS A 142 -14.52 6.23 11.79
C LYS A 142 -14.99 4.78 11.70
N GLU A 143 -14.50 4.01 10.74
CA GLU A 143 -14.80 2.58 10.58
C GLU A 143 -13.91 1.68 11.45
N GLY A 144 -13.08 2.25 12.32
CA GLY A 144 -12.36 1.52 13.36
C GLY A 144 -11.08 0.84 12.89
N VAL A 145 -10.42 1.34 11.85
CA VAL A 145 -9.16 0.75 11.34
C VAL A 145 -8.08 0.60 12.41
N LEU A 146 -8.08 1.44 13.46
CA LEU A 146 -7.13 1.38 14.58
C LEU A 146 -7.52 0.36 15.67
N LYS A 147 -8.64 -0.37 15.50
CA LYS A 147 -9.19 -1.34 16.43
C LYS A 147 -9.23 -2.74 15.81
N ASN A 148 -9.34 -3.76 16.64
CA ASN A 148 -9.51 -5.16 16.23
C ASN A 148 -8.44 -5.70 15.27
N PRO A 149 -7.17 -5.83 15.70
CA PRO A 149 -6.58 -5.50 17.00
C PRO A 149 -6.28 -4.00 17.16
N ASP A 150 -6.13 -3.55 18.41
CA ASP A 150 -5.68 -2.19 18.69
C ASP A 150 -4.27 -1.96 18.13
N VAL A 151 -4.06 -0.82 17.50
CA VAL A 151 -2.77 -0.48 16.89
C VAL A 151 -1.87 0.21 17.90
N ASP A 152 -0.69 -0.34 18.15
CA ASP A 152 0.33 0.24 19.04
C ASP A 152 1.17 1.32 18.34
N THR A 153 1.45 1.14 17.06
CA THR A 153 2.22 2.09 16.23
C THR A 153 1.88 1.97 14.77
N SER A 154 2.13 3.02 14.02
CA SER A 154 1.92 3.04 12.57
C SER A 154 3.17 3.49 11.83
N PHE A 155 3.32 3.00 10.59
CA PHE A 155 4.42 3.33 9.71
C PHE A 155 3.91 3.49 8.28
N ALA A 156 4.41 4.54 7.60
CA ALA A 156 4.17 4.77 6.18
C ALA A 156 5.46 5.32 5.54
N VAL A 157 5.57 5.16 4.24
CA VAL A 157 6.66 5.75 3.43
C VAL A 157 6.04 6.57 2.31
N HIS A 158 6.76 7.58 1.85
CA HIS A 158 6.38 8.35 0.66
C HIS A 158 7.56 8.45 -0.30
N LEU A 159 7.30 8.25 -1.59
CA LEU A 159 8.28 8.55 -2.65
C LEU A 159 8.41 10.06 -2.77
N TRP A 160 9.65 10.57 -2.71
CA TRP A 160 9.90 12.00 -2.68
C TRP A 160 10.99 12.39 -3.68
N THR A 161 10.63 13.06 -4.74
CA THR A 161 11.54 13.38 -5.87
C THR A 161 12.80 14.16 -5.50
N PRO A 162 12.81 15.05 -4.47
CA PRO A 162 14.06 15.71 -4.04
C PRO A 162 15.10 14.79 -3.38
N ILE A 163 14.70 13.57 -2.96
CA ILE A 163 15.65 12.60 -2.39
C ILE A 163 16.22 11.74 -3.52
N PRO A 164 17.56 11.68 -3.70
CA PRO A 164 18.17 10.86 -4.74
C PRO A 164 17.82 9.37 -4.58
N SER A 165 17.72 8.65 -5.70
CA SER A 165 17.49 7.20 -5.70
C SER A 165 18.54 6.46 -4.88
N GLY A 166 18.11 5.49 -4.08
CA GLY A 166 18.98 4.73 -3.17
C GLY A 166 19.15 5.34 -1.77
N TYR A 167 18.52 6.49 -1.50
CA TYR A 167 18.51 7.11 -0.19
C TYR A 167 17.13 7.06 0.45
N ILE A 168 17.13 7.00 1.78
CA ILE A 168 15.92 7.09 2.60
C ILE A 168 16.05 8.33 3.50
N GLY A 169 15.07 9.23 3.40
CA GLY A 169 14.97 10.39 4.29
C GLY A 169 14.30 9.99 5.61
N LEU A 170 14.94 10.29 6.72
CA LEU A 170 14.39 10.10 8.06
C LEU A 170 14.47 11.43 8.83
N LYS A 171 13.39 11.75 9.54
CA LYS A 171 13.36 12.89 10.47
C LYS A 171 12.98 12.39 11.86
N SER A 172 13.75 12.76 12.86
CA SER A 172 13.47 12.47 14.27
C SER A 172 12.53 13.53 14.84
N GLY A 173 11.53 13.10 15.57
CA GLY A 173 10.54 13.95 16.22
C GLY A 173 9.38 14.39 15.32
N PRO A 174 8.38 15.10 15.88
CA PRO A 174 7.27 15.65 15.13
C PRO A 174 7.69 16.82 14.23
#